data_e60bd25ffc4dad8836c020574c9f2b47
#
_entry.id   e60bd25ffc4dad8836c020574c9f2b47
#
_cell.length_a   1.000
_cell.length_b   1.000
_cell.length_c   1.000
_cell.angle_alpha   90.00
_cell.angle_beta   90.00
_cell.angle_gamma   90.00
#
_symmetry.space_group_name_H-M   'P 1'
#
loop_
_entity.id
_entity.type
_entity.pdbx_description
1 polymer ?
#
loop_
_entity_poly.entity_id
_entity_poly.type
_entity_poly.pdbx_seq_one_letter_code
_entity_poly.pdbx_strand_id
1 'polypeptide(L)'
;MRLLHRSRAAKRGGLLVSALGLAALAATAHGQSKCTATGVMAGEKFSLSHCAVAFLVEPYRSVTLWFNESPIAPQEAEAFQASAYPSALKDGKPRTMVVAAFCPGGGQAKASAGAVKSMDVGFTHGKSAMAGAQWLIEAPKDFKVERISGEVRPGGKLSGRITGGRSSDGRPYAWDFTFDVTLPANEAASGIGCG
;
A
#
# COMPACT_ATOMS: atom_id res chain seq x y z
N MET A 1 21.83 -30.01 -81.66
CA MET A 1 22.39 -31.17 -80.93
C MET A 1 21.97 -31.11 -79.51
N ARG A 2 21.17 -32.07 -79.12
CA ARG A 2 20.54 -32.42 -77.88
C ARG A 2 21.50 -32.38 -76.69
N LEU A 3 20.99 -31.98 -75.53
CA LEU A 3 20.94 -32.86 -74.35
C LEU A 3 20.07 -32.22 -73.21
N LEU A 4 19.02 -32.94 -72.96
CA LEU A 4 18.14 -32.80 -71.81
C LEU A 4 18.87 -33.24 -70.53
N HIS A 5 18.77 -32.44 -69.46
CA HIS A 5 18.98 -33.00 -68.13
C HIS A 5 17.82 -32.61 -67.21
N ARG A 6 17.03 -33.65 -66.94
CA ARG A 6 16.02 -33.66 -65.80
C ARG A 6 16.81 -33.73 -64.51
N SER A 7 16.48 -32.92 -63.59
CA SER A 7 16.79 -33.18 -62.19
C SER A 7 15.54 -32.96 -61.32
N ARG A 8 15.37 -33.94 -60.51
CA ARG A 8 14.22 -34.29 -59.70
C ARG A 8 13.94 -33.24 -58.55
N ALA A 9 12.69 -32.93 -58.40
CA ALA A 9 12.18 -32.23 -57.22
C ALA A 9 12.29 -33.13 -55.98
N ALA A 10 12.99 -32.64 -54.95
CA ALA A 10 12.95 -33.20 -53.62
C ALA A 10 12.06 -32.29 -52.77
N LYS A 11 10.83 -32.76 -52.51
CA LYS A 11 9.94 -32.22 -51.46
C LYS A 11 10.58 -32.49 -50.11
N ARG A 12 11.09 -31.48 -49.46
CA ARG A 12 11.37 -31.52 -48.02
C ARG A 12 10.24 -30.79 -47.30
N GLY A 13 9.35 -31.58 -46.70
CA GLY A 13 8.38 -31.10 -45.74
C GLY A 13 9.12 -30.62 -44.49
N GLY A 14 9.12 -29.31 -44.28
CA GLY A 14 9.54 -28.71 -43.01
C GLY A 14 8.37 -28.68 -42.08
N LEU A 15 8.41 -29.47 -41.02
CA LEU A 15 7.51 -29.34 -39.85
C LEU A 15 7.78 -27.95 -39.21
N LEU A 16 6.84 -27.05 -39.37
CA LEU A 16 6.77 -25.85 -38.55
C LEU A 16 6.28 -26.28 -37.16
N VAL A 17 7.19 -26.49 -36.24
CA VAL A 17 6.90 -26.60 -34.82
C VAL A 17 6.61 -25.17 -34.33
N SER A 18 5.32 -24.84 -34.26
CA SER A 18 4.87 -23.63 -33.60
C SER A 18 5.12 -23.77 -32.08
N ALA A 19 6.22 -23.23 -31.61
CA ALA A 19 6.46 -23.03 -30.20
C ALA A 19 5.50 -21.91 -29.72
N LEU A 20 4.31 -22.31 -29.26
CA LEU A 20 3.49 -21.44 -28.43
C LEU A 20 4.26 -21.22 -27.13
N GLY A 21 4.96 -20.10 -27.06
CA GLY A 21 5.51 -19.59 -25.81
C GLY A 21 4.34 -19.23 -24.89
N LEU A 22 4.06 -20.11 -23.92
CA LEU A 22 3.30 -19.71 -22.74
C LEU A 22 4.12 -18.62 -22.03
N ALA A 23 3.80 -17.37 -22.30
CA ALA A 23 4.13 -16.30 -21.40
C ALA A 23 3.33 -16.54 -20.13
N ALA A 24 3.93 -17.22 -19.16
CA ALA A 24 3.42 -17.26 -17.80
C ALA A 24 3.46 -15.80 -17.31
N LEU A 25 2.31 -15.15 -17.36
CA LEU A 25 2.05 -13.94 -16.59
C LEU A 25 2.30 -14.36 -15.14
N ALA A 26 3.50 -14.05 -14.65
CA ALA A 26 3.77 -14.04 -13.23
C ALA A 26 2.83 -12.96 -12.64
N ALA A 27 1.62 -13.37 -12.31
CA ALA A 27 0.79 -12.64 -11.39
C ALA A 27 1.64 -12.56 -10.12
N THR A 28 2.28 -11.42 -9.91
CA THR A 28 2.91 -11.10 -8.65
C THR A 28 1.79 -11.26 -7.62
N ALA A 29 1.85 -12.35 -6.86
CA ALA A 29 0.96 -12.57 -5.74
C ALA A 29 1.25 -11.44 -4.76
N HIS A 30 0.52 -10.35 -4.91
CA HIS A 30 0.45 -9.33 -3.89
C HIS A 30 -0.19 -10.04 -2.69
N GLY A 31 0.64 -10.44 -1.75
CA GLY A 31 0.17 -11.03 -0.51
C GLY A 31 -0.95 -10.14 0.01
N GLN A 32 -2.14 -10.72 0.19
CA GLN A 32 -3.30 -9.95 0.62
C GLN A 32 -2.96 -9.26 1.94
N SER A 33 -2.79 -7.95 1.87
CA SER A 33 -2.62 -7.12 3.07
C SER A 33 -3.88 -7.25 3.92
N LYS A 34 -3.70 -7.67 5.17
CA LYS A 34 -4.80 -7.76 6.14
C LYS A 34 -4.70 -6.56 7.06
N CYS A 35 -5.67 -5.67 6.95
CA CYS A 35 -5.69 -4.48 7.79
C CYS A 35 -7.11 -4.21 8.27
N THR A 36 -7.19 -3.68 9.47
CA THR A 36 -8.44 -3.13 10.01
C THR A 36 -8.14 -1.81 10.69
N ALA A 37 -9.06 -0.86 10.53
CA ALA A 37 -9.07 0.37 11.30
C ALA A 37 -10.47 0.57 11.85
N THR A 38 -10.58 0.71 13.18
CA THR A 38 -11.85 1.01 13.85
C THR A 38 -11.67 2.22 14.76
N GLY A 39 -12.74 2.95 14.98
CA GLY A 39 -12.64 4.10 15.86
C GLY A 39 -13.79 5.08 15.78
N VAL A 40 -13.47 6.31 16.18
CA VAL A 40 -14.37 7.46 16.15
C VAL A 40 -13.63 8.62 15.50
N MET A 41 -14.27 9.27 14.53
CA MET A 41 -13.78 10.45 13.83
C MET A 41 -14.79 11.58 14.02
N ALA A 42 -14.38 12.63 14.73
CA ALA A 42 -15.25 13.77 15.04
C ALA A 42 -16.61 13.37 15.66
N GLY A 43 -16.64 12.28 16.43
CA GLY A 43 -17.85 11.73 17.07
C GLY A 43 -18.55 10.62 16.25
N GLU A 44 -18.19 10.41 14.97
CA GLU A 44 -18.76 9.37 14.13
C GLU A 44 -17.90 8.10 14.16
N LYS A 45 -18.55 6.94 14.31
CA LYS A 45 -17.86 5.64 14.32
C LYS A 45 -17.49 5.21 12.90
N PHE A 46 -16.32 4.60 12.76
CA PHE A 46 -15.88 3.95 11.50
C PHE A 46 -15.35 2.54 11.74
N SER A 47 -15.44 1.71 10.69
CA SER A 47 -14.86 0.37 10.66
C SER A 47 -14.44 0.08 9.22
N LEU A 48 -13.14 -0.01 9.00
CA LEU A 48 -12.51 -0.14 7.69
C LEU A 48 -11.73 -1.45 7.64
N SER A 49 -11.87 -2.23 6.57
CA SER A 49 -11.27 -3.57 6.45
C SER A 49 -10.41 -3.77 5.20
N HIS A 50 -10.25 -2.72 4.40
CA HIS A 50 -9.41 -2.75 3.21
C HIS A 50 -8.27 -1.75 3.37
N CYS A 51 -7.09 -2.08 2.84
CA CYS A 51 -5.98 -1.13 2.88
C CYS A 51 -5.07 -1.21 1.68
N ALA A 52 -4.38 -0.09 1.44
CA ALA A 52 -3.19 0.00 0.61
C ALA A 52 -2.01 0.46 1.45
N VAL A 53 -0.81 0.23 0.95
CA VAL A 53 0.44 0.55 1.63
C VAL A 53 1.32 1.35 0.70
N ALA A 54 1.91 2.44 1.20
CA ALA A 54 3.03 3.11 0.58
C ALA A 54 4.26 2.99 1.50
N PHE A 55 5.43 2.91 0.91
CA PHE A 55 6.68 2.79 1.63
C PHE A 55 7.73 3.68 1.00
N LEU A 56 8.42 4.49 1.81
CA LEU A 56 9.50 5.36 1.41
C LEU A 56 10.73 5.07 2.27
N VAL A 57 11.86 4.72 1.65
CA VAL A 57 13.10 4.39 2.37
C VAL A 57 13.73 5.64 2.96
N GLU A 58 13.92 6.67 2.13
CA GLU A 58 14.56 7.90 2.55
C GLU A 58 13.55 8.98 2.93
N PRO A 59 13.83 9.79 3.96
CA PRO A 59 15.00 9.70 4.84
C PRO A 59 14.81 8.76 6.06
N TYR A 60 13.57 8.28 6.37
CA TYR A 60 13.29 7.63 7.66
C TYR A 60 12.59 6.29 7.58
N ARG A 61 12.49 5.67 6.40
CA ARG A 61 11.76 4.41 6.19
C ARG A 61 10.31 4.53 6.66
N SER A 62 9.62 5.52 6.13
CA SER A 62 8.22 5.77 6.48
C SER A 62 7.27 4.76 5.81
N VAL A 63 6.26 4.37 6.55
CA VAL A 63 5.17 3.52 6.09
C VAL A 63 3.88 4.31 6.19
N THR A 64 3.12 4.34 5.11
CA THR A 64 1.77 4.93 5.08
C THR A 64 0.76 3.83 4.79
N LEU A 65 -0.19 3.67 5.69
CA LEU A 65 -1.31 2.74 5.57
C LEU A 65 -2.57 3.53 5.25
N TRP A 66 -3.24 3.17 4.16
CA TRP A 66 -4.52 3.73 3.75
C TRP A 66 -5.63 2.72 4.01
N PHE A 67 -6.47 2.99 5.00
CA PHE A 67 -7.62 2.15 5.32
C PHE A 67 -8.85 2.66 4.60
N ASN A 68 -9.63 1.76 4.03
CA ASN A 68 -10.83 2.05 3.26
C ASN A 68 -12.02 1.21 3.71
N GLU A 69 -13.22 1.76 3.54
CA GLU A 69 -14.48 1.03 3.76
C GLU A 69 -14.81 0.04 2.63
N SER A 70 -14.27 0.28 1.43
CA SER A 70 -14.51 -0.53 0.23
C SER A 70 -13.23 -1.16 -0.30
N PRO A 71 -13.30 -2.27 -1.04
CA PRO A 71 -12.16 -2.84 -1.73
C PRO A 71 -11.44 -1.81 -2.59
N ILE A 72 -10.11 -1.84 -2.57
CA ILE A 72 -9.25 -0.96 -3.35
C ILE A 72 -9.00 -1.65 -4.69
N ALA A 73 -9.33 -0.98 -5.80
CA ALA A 73 -9.07 -1.50 -7.13
C ALA A 73 -7.54 -1.61 -7.39
N PRO A 74 -7.06 -2.58 -8.19
CA PRO A 74 -5.63 -2.75 -8.46
C PRO A 74 -4.92 -1.47 -8.91
N GLN A 75 -5.52 -0.71 -9.84
CA GLN A 75 -4.95 0.55 -10.33
C GLN A 75 -4.92 1.65 -9.26
N GLU A 76 -5.84 1.60 -8.31
CA GLU A 76 -5.87 2.51 -7.18
C GLU A 76 -4.83 2.11 -6.14
N ALA A 77 -4.67 0.81 -5.87
CA ALA A 77 -3.61 0.29 -5.02
C ALA A 77 -2.22 0.67 -5.55
N GLU A 78 -2.00 0.61 -6.86
CA GLU A 78 -0.77 1.10 -7.50
C GLU A 78 -0.56 2.60 -7.26
N ALA A 79 -1.62 3.41 -7.36
CA ALA A 79 -1.51 4.85 -7.08
C ALA A 79 -1.16 5.14 -5.61
N PHE A 80 -1.73 4.39 -4.66
CA PHE A 80 -1.36 4.48 -3.25
C PHE A 80 0.07 4.01 -2.98
N GLN A 81 0.54 2.99 -3.70
CA GLN A 81 1.92 2.51 -3.60
C GLN A 81 2.92 3.50 -4.22
N ALA A 82 2.55 4.17 -5.31
CA ALA A 82 3.41 5.13 -5.98
C ALA A 82 3.49 6.47 -5.26
N SER A 83 2.46 6.84 -4.51
CA SER A 83 2.42 8.10 -3.75
C SER A 83 1.64 7.91 -2.46
N ALA A 84 2.18 8.41 -1.36
CA ALA A 84 1.45 8.45 -0.09
C ALA A 84 0.21 9.36 -0.14
N TYR A 85 0.06 10.15 -1.19
CA TYR A 85 -1.02 11.14 -1.34
C TYR A 85 -1.64 11.13 -2.75
N PRO A 86 -2.40 10.10 -3.11
CA PRO A 86 -3.10 10.11 -4.39
C PRO A 86 -4.13 11.25 -4.44
N SER A 87 -4.06 12.08 -5.47
CA SER A 87 -4.88 13.28 -5.59
C SER A 87 -6.37 13.01 -5.80
N ALA A 88 -6.73 11.85 -6.33
CA ALA A 88 -8.13 11.49 -6.59
C ALA A 88 -8.33 9.97 -6.55
N LEU A 89 -9.54 9.57 -6.17
CA LEU A 89 -10.01 8.20 -6.26
C LEU A 89 -10.53 7.95 -7.68
N LYS A 90 -10.05 6.88 -8.32
CA LYS A 90 -10.36 6.63 -9.75
C LYS A 90 -11.82 6.30 -10.03
N ASP A 91 -12.51 5.69 -9.06
CA ASP A 91 -13.93 5.34 -9.21
C ASP A 91 -14.88 6.53 -9.00
N GLY A 92 -14.35 7.67 -8.53
CA GLY A 92 -15.09 8.90 -8.28
C GLY A 92 -16.19 8.78 -7.21
N LYS A 93 -16.24 7.67 -6.46
CA LYS A 93 -17.22 7.46 -5.40
C LYS A 93 -16.71 8.05 -4.09
N PRO A 94 -17.55 8.76 -3.33
CA PRO A 94 -17.18 9.18 -2.00
C PRO A 94 -17.06 7.96 -1.09
N ARG A 95 -16.04 7.95 -0.24
CA ARG A 95 -15.82 6.89 0.76
C ARG A 95 -15.10 7.44 1.99
N THR A 96 -15.26 6.72 3.09
CA THR A 96 -14.50 6.98 4.29
C THR A 96 -13.12 6.34 4.18
N MET A 97 -12.09 7.11 4.47
CA MET A 97 -10.71 6.65 4.49
C MET A 97 -10.02 7.18 5.75
N VAL A 98 -9.12 6.36 6.26
CA VAL A 98 -8.18 6.76 7.30
C VAL A 98 -6.78 6.47 6.81
N VAL A 99 -5.90 7.42 7.00
CA VAL A 99 -4.47 7.25 6.70
C VAL A 99 -3.68 7.26 8.01
N ALA A 100 -2.73 6.36 8.14
CA ALA A 100 -1.77 6.35 9.23
C ALA A 100 -0.36 6.30 8.65
N ALA A 101 0.45 7.30 8.95
CA ALA A 101 1.85 7.36 8.51
C ALA A 101 2.77 7.43 9.72
N PHE A 102 3.81 6.58 9.73
CA PHE A 102 4.74 6.44 10.85
C PHE A 102 6.06 5.79 10.40
N CYS A 103 7.09 5.88 11.25
CA CYS A 103 8.39 5.28 11.01
C CYS A 103 8.64 4.10 11.95
N PRO A 104 8.28 2.87 11.54
CA PRO A 104 8.32 1.71 12.44
C PRO A 104 9.74 1.27 12.83
N GLY A 105 10.75 1.66 12.07
CA GLY A 105 12.16 1.32 12.33
C GLY A 105 12.99 2.49 12.87
N GLY A 106 12.48 3.71 12.86
CA GLY A 106 13.27 4.89 13.22
C GLY A 106 14.55 5.02 12.40
N GLY A 107 14.48 4.73 11.08
CA GLY A 107 15.65 4.67 10.18
C GLY A 107 16.30 3.28 10.08
N GLN A 108 15.97 2.34 10.96
CA GLN A 108 16.50 0.97 10.92
C GLN A 108 15.60 0.04 10.08
N ALA A 109 16.19 -1.03 9.54
CA ALA A 109 15.45 -2.02 8.75
C ALA A 109 14.56 -2.95 9.60
N LYS A 110 14.68 -2.94 10.92
CA LYS A 110 13.87 -3.76 11.84
C LYS A 110 12.86 -2.88 12.56
N ALA A 111 11.60 -3.28 12.51
CA ALA A 111 10.53 -2.58 13.23
C ALA A 111 10.64 -2.79 14.75
N SER A 112 10.36 -1.73 15.51
CA SER A 112 10.25 -1.80 16.96
C SER A 112 9.24 -0.77 17.50
N ALA A 113 8.54 -1.09 18.57
CA ALA A 113 7.56 -0.18 19.16
C ALA A 113 8.21 1.14 19.65
N GLY A 114 9.42 1.07 20.19
CA GLY A 114 10.16 2.24 20.67
C GLY A 114 10.71 3.14 19.55
N ALA A 115 10.68 2.69 18.29
CA ALA A 115 11.09 3.49 17.15
C ALA A 115 10.01 4.46 16.66
N VAL A 116 8.73 4.15 16.90
CA VAL A 116 7.62 5.02 16.50
C VAL A 116 7.53 6.20 17.49
N LYS A 117 8.06 7.34 17.10
CA LYS A 117 8.11 8.56 17.93
C LYS A 117 6.97 9.52 17.65
N SER A 118 6.43 9.48 16.45
CA SER A 118 5.27 10.26 16.00
C SER A 118 4.45 9.46 15.02
N MET A 119 3.23 9.86 14.83
CA MET A 119 2.33 9.30 13.82
C MET A 119 1.43 10.39 13.28
N ASP A 120 1.30 10.46 11.97
CA ASP A 120 0.30 11.30 11.33
C ASP A 120 -0.94 10.46 11.03
N VAL A 121 -2.09 10.91 11.53
CA VAL A 121 -3.37 10.27 11.27
C VAL A 121 -4.27 11.25 10.52
N GLY A 122 -4.71 10.84 9.34
CA GLY A 122 -5.61 11.63 8.51
C GLY A 122 -6.96 10.94 8.39
N PHE A 123 -8.02 11.73 8.45
CA PHE A 123 -9.39 11.28 8.24
C PHE A 123 -9.98 12.03 7.07
N THR A 124 -10.62 11.32 6.15
CA THR A 124 -11.32 11.92 5.04
C THR A 124 -12.60 11.16 4.70
N HIS A 125 -13.59 11.91 4.24
CA HIS A 125 -14.79 11.34 3.63
C HIS A 125 -15.07 12.11 2.33
N GLY A 126 -14.98 11.44 1.19
CA GLY A 126 -15.20 12.13 -0.09
C GLY A 126 -14.63 11.37 -1.29
N LYS A 127 -14.58 12.07 -2.42
CA LYS A 127 -14.10 11.54 -3.70
C LYS A 127 -12.59 11.72 -3.92
N SER A 128 -11.91 12.32 -2.96
CA SER A 128 -10.46 12.53 -3.00
C SER A 128 -9.84 12.05 -1.71
N ALA A 129 -8.70 11.41 -1.81
CA ALA A 129 -7.94 10.95 -0.66
C ALA A 129 -7.46 12.08 0.26
N MET A 130 -7.34 13.30 -0.28
CA MET A 130 -6.77 14.45 0.44
C MET A 130 -7.73 15.62 0.63
N ALA A 131 -8.69 15.81 -0.27
CA ALA A 131 -9.61 16.94 -0.17
C ALA A 131 -10.53 16.78 1.03
N GLY A 132 -10.49 17.75 1.96
CA GLY A 132 -11.24 17.72 3.20
C GLY A 132 -10.67 16.80 4.27
N ALA A 133 -9.46 16.26 4.08
CA ALA A 133 -8.82 15.44 5.09
C ALA A 133 -8.51 16.27 6.34
N GLN A 134 -8.90 15.76 7.49
CA GLN A 134 -8.48 16.28 8.78
C GLN A 134 -7.25 15.52 9.25
N TRP A 135 -6.17 16.23 9.47
CA TRP A 135 -4.89 15.68 9.90
C TRP A 135 -4.64 15.92 11.37
N LEU A 136 -4.20 14.88 12.04
CA LEU A 136 -3.76 14.91 13.42
C LEU A 136 -2.30 14.44 13.47
N ILE A 137 -1.41 15.28 13.98
CA ILE A 137 -0.03 14.87 14.27
C ILE A 137 -0.03 14.38 15.71
N GLU A 138 0.30 13.11 15.90
CA GLU A 138 0.19 12.45 17.19
C GLU A 138 1.55 12.35 17.86
N ALA A 139 1.63 12.92 19.07
CA ALA A 139 2.78 12.74 19.95
C ALA A 139 2.74 11.35 20.63
N PRO A 140 3.85 10.85 21.19
CA PRO A 140 3.89 9.54 21.84
C PRO A 140 2.88 9.33 22.99
N LYS A 141 2.40 10.42 23.59
CA LYS A 141 1.37 10.39 24.64
C LYS A 141 -0.05 10.14 24.11
N ASP A 142 -0.30 10.39 22.83
CA ASP A 142 -1.61 10.33 22.19
C ASP A 142 -1.88 8.96 21.56
N PHE A 143 -0.86 8.10 21.47
CA PHE A 143 -1.00 6.74 20.93
C PHE A 143 -0.15 5.73 21.70
N LYS A 144 -0.49 4.46 21.54
CA LYS A 144 0.25 3.32 22.07
C LYS A 144 0.51 2.31 20.98
N VAL A 145 1.77 1.94 20.79
CA VAL A 145 2.15 0.82 19.94
C VAL A 145 2.04 -0.44 20.79
N GLU A 146 0.93 -1.19 20.63
CA GLU A 146 0.70 -2.42 21.38
C GLU A 146 1.68 -3.52 20.96
N ARG A 147 1.93 -3.61 19.68
CA ARG A 147 2.93 -4.49 19.08
C ARG A 147 3.31 -3.96 17.70
N ILE A 148 4.54 -4.20 17.31
CA ILE A 148 5.02 -4.04 15.95
C ILE A 148 6.20 -4.98 15.72
N SER A 149 6.25 -5.63 14.58
CA SER A 149 7.31 -6.56 14.21
C SER A 149 7.44 -6.66 12.70
N GLY A 150 8.62 -7.03 12.25
CA GLY A 150 8.90 -7.25 10.85
C GLY A 150 10.08 -6.47 10.33
N GLU A 151 10.18 -6.39 9.01
CA GLU A 151 11.28 -5.76 8.29
C GLU A 151 10.80 -4.54 7.51
N VAL A 152 11.45 -3.42 7.75
CA VAL A 152 11.16 -2.11 7.15
C VAL A 152 12.08 -1.90 5.95
N ARG A 153 11.85 -2.68 4.90
CA ARG A 153 12.58 -2.64 3.63
C ARG A 153 11.66 -3.01 2.47
N PRO A 154 12.00 -2.70 1.22
CA PRO A 154 11.23 -3.12 0.07
C PRO A 154 10.93 -4.62 0.09
N GLY A 155 9.67 -5.01 -0.11
CA GLY A 155 9.21 -6.40 -0.05
C GLY A 155 9.18 -7.02 1.36
N GLY A 156 9.55 -6.29 2.39
CA GLY A 156 9.53 -6.76 3.78
C GLY A 156 8.11 -6.94 4.31
N LYS A 157 7.93 -7.85 5.25
CA LYS A 157 6.66 -8.04 5.97
C LYS A 157 6.65 -7.19 7.23
N LEU A 158 5.54 -6.51 7.47
CA LEU A 158 5.33 -5.68 8.65
C LEU A 158 3.96 -5.98 9.25
N SER A 159 3.93 -6.25 10.54
CA SER A 159 2.68 -6.46 11.28
C SER A 159 2.65 -5.65 12.57
N GLY A 160 1.45 -5.24 12.98
CA GLY A 160 1.34 -4.45 14.19
C GLY A 160 -0.09 -4.16 14.63
N ARG A 161 -0.17 -3.55 15.83
CA ARG A 161 -1.38 -2.92 16.34
C ARG A 161 -0.98 -1.62 17.04
N ILE A 162 -1.65 -0.54 16.67
CA ILE A 162 -1.45 0.78 17.25
C ILE A 162 -2.83 1.33 17.62
N THR A 163 -2.97 1.76 18.85
CA THR A 163 -4.19 2.39 19.37
C THR A 163 -3.90 3.82 19.76
N GLY A 164 -4.87 4.69 19.64
CA GLY A 164 -4.69 6.07 20.04
C GLY A 164 -5.99 6.84 20.10
N GLY A 165 -5.87 8.09 20.48
CA GLY A 165 -7.00 8.98 20.51
C GLY A 165 -6.76 10.24 21.31
N ARG A 166 -7.44 11.28 20.86
CA ARG A 166 -7.48 12.57 21.56
C ARG A 166 -8.78 13.32 21.28
N SER A 167 -8.98 14.43 21.93
CA SER A 167 -10.00 15.39 21.54
C SER A 167 -9.37 16.52 20.73
N SER A 168 -10.00 16.88 19.61
CA SER A 168 -9.62 18.04 18.80
C SER A 168 -10.87 18.87 18.54
N ASP A 169 -10.80 20.17 18.83
CA ASP A 169 -11.92 21.11 18.70
C ASP A 169 -13.21 20.66 19.44
N GLY A 170 -13.02 20.03 20.61
CA GLY A 170 -14.11 19.49 21.42
C GLY A 170 -14.74 18.21 20.87
N ARG A 171 -14.19 17.64 19.79
CA ARG A 171 -14.67 16.40 19.18
C ARG A 171 -13.74 15.24 19.50
N PRO A 172 -14.28 14.06 19.85
CA PRO A 172 -13.47 12.89 20.13
C PRO A 172 -12.94 12.27 18.84
N TYR A 173 -11.68 11.87 18.87
CA TYR A 173 -11.00 11.04 17.89
C TYR A 173 -10.40 9.86 18.62
N ALA A 174 -10.62 8.65 18.11
CA ALA A 174 -10.02 7.44 18.63
C ALA A 174 -9.84 6.45 17.50
N TRP A 175 -8.78 5.65 17.56
CA TRP A 175 -8.47 4.67 16.53
C TRP A 175 -7.81 3.43 17.11
N ASP A 176 -8.01 2.32 16.42
CA ASP A 176 -7.35 1.04 16.62
C ASP A 176 -6.98 0.48 15.24
N PHE A 177 -5.71 0.52 14.91
CA PHE A 177 -5.16 0.03 13.66
C PHE A 177 -4.51 -1.32 13.87
N THR A 178 -4.95 -2.34 13.15
CA THR A 178 -4.28 -3.64 13.09
C THR A 178 -3.89 -3.91 11.64
N PHE A 179 -2.66 -4.38 11.42
CA PHE A 179 -2.14 -4.62 10.08
C PHE A 179 -1.18 -5.80 10.04
N ASP A 180 -1.21 -6.52 8.91
CA ASP A 180 -0.25 -7.53 8.49
C ASP A 180 -0.08 -7.36 6.98
N VAL A 181 1.00 -6.69 6.58
CA VAL A 181 1.19 -6.18 5.24
C VAL A 181 2.56 -6.56 4.69
N THR A 182 2.64 -6.67 3.38
CA THR A 182 3.92 -6.70 2.66
C THR A 182 4.19 -5.30 2.12
N LEU A 183 5.33 -4.74 2.46
CA LEU A 183 5.74 -3.43 1.95
C LEU A 183 5.99 -3.53 0.44
N PRO A 184 5.66 -2.50 -0.34
CA PRO A 184 5.93 -2.47 -1.77
C PRO A 184 7.41 -2.73 -2.08
N ALA A 185 7.68 -3.40 -3.20
CA ALA A 185 9.04 -3.60 -3.70
C ALA A 185 9.62 -2.29 -4.27
N ASN A 186 8.73 -1.43 -4.80
CA ASN A 186 9.09 -0.10 -5.29
C ASN A 186 8.77 0.93 -4.21
N GLU A 187 9.64 1.91 -4.06
CA GLU A 187 9.42 3.04 -3.16
C GLU A 187 8.37 3.99 -3.72
N ALA A 188 7.63 4.63 -2.83
CA ALA A 188 6.77 5.75 -3.18
C ALA A 188 7.61 6.95 -3.63
N ALA A 189 7.09 7.74 -4.57
CA ALA A 189 7.75 8.96 -5.03
C ALA A 189 7.76 10.06 -3.94
N SER A 190 6.83 9.98 -2.99
CA SER A 190 6.74 10.88 -1.85
C SER A 190 6.06 10.18 -0.68
N GLY A 191 6.37 10.60 0.51
CA GLY A 191 5.79 10.07 1.75
C GLY A 191 5.75 11.11 2.85
N ILE A 192 5.10 10.77 3.95
CA ILE A 192 5.11 11.60 5.15
C ILE A 192 6.46 11.37 5.84
N GLY A 193 7.16 12.46 6.12
CA GLY A 193 8.33 12.40 6.98
C GLY A 193 7.93 12.02 8.40
N CYS A 194 8.83 11.39 9.14
CA CYS A 194 8.65 11.18 10.56
C CYS A 194 9.46 12.26 11.29
N GLY A 195 8.77 13.22 11.83
CA GLY A 195 9.36 14.28 12.65
C GLY A 195 9.91 13.76 13.98
#